data_7e4feb5e9481ad7f1020dc7bb1c75fc9
#
_entry.id   7e4feb5e9481ad7f1020dc7bb1c75fc9
#
_cell.length_a   1.000
_cell.length_b   1.000
_cell.length_c   1.000
_cell.angle_alpha   90.00
_cell.angle_beta   90.00
_cell.angle_gamma   90.00
#
_symmetry.space_group_name_H-M   'P 1'
#
loop_
_entity.id
_entity.type
_entity.pdbx_description
1 polymer ?
#
loop_
_entity_poly.entity_id
_entity_poly.type
_entity_poly.pdbx_seq_one_letter_code
_entity_poly.pdbx_strand_id
1 'polypeptide(L)'
;MPVGAQKDYYGTLGVGRDAKPEEIRKSYRHLARKYHPDVNPGNKAAEEKFKQLSEAYEILSDEKKRKIYDQYGFYSDNLPPGGYTSGAERTPNAPPPGVDFSGFDFSNFEDAGSEPGKRGSGIGGGFRDIFSQIFSRGDHEAPSEEPEKGSDIEYRMHIGFGDAIRGAQVRITVGRDETCSTCHGTGAAPGPTITCPNCSGTGKVARQVGTMRFDMPCPQCGGTGKQHRPCPKCHGRGSIQTPETLTVRIPPGVDTGSRVRVPGKGNAGVQGGPPGDLYIVTEVEPHPVFERKGDNIYVKLPVSISEAALGAKVEVPTINGPSTIKIPPGTQSGQKLRLRGKGAPSLRDSSGEVRGDEFVEVQVMVPRVADERTKEILRELSRLNPEDPRKDLIATGAKL
;
A
#
# COMPACT_ATOMS: atom_id res chain seq x y z
N MET A 1 -11.50 -50.05 -7.50
CA MET A 1 -10.95 -48.84 -6.92
C MET A 1 -12.13 -47.96 -6.52
N PRO A 2 -12.25 -47.49 -5.27
CA PRO A 2 -13.45 -46.79 -4.84
C PRO A 2 -13.55 -45.44 -5.55
N VAL A 3 -14.74 -45.15 -6.04
CA VAL A 3 -15.20 -43.89 -6.63
C VAL A 3 -14.92 -42.76 -5.63
N GLY A 4 -14.28 -41.70 -6.08
CA GLY A 4 -13.87 -40.57 -5.24
C GLY A 4 -15.00 -40.07 -4.35
N ALA A 5 -14.71 -39.93 -3.06
CA ALA A 5 -15.65 -39.49 -2.06
C ALA A 5 -16.20 -38.11 -2.43
N GLN A 6 -17.50 -38.06 -2.67
CA GLN A 6 -18.25 -36.84 -2.93
C GLN A 6 -18.07 -35.91 -1.72
N LYS A 7 -17.43 -34.74 -1.91
CA LYS A 7 -17.18 -33.79 -0.82
C LYS A 7 -18.50 -33.10 -0.42
N ASP A 8 -18.91 -33.28 0.82
CA ASP A 8 -20.11 -32.62 1.36
C ASP A 8 -19.74 -31.25 1.95
N TYR A 9 -19.88 -30.20 1.14
CA TYR A 9 -19.55 -28.83 1.54
C TYR A 9 -20.51 -28.27 2.60
N TYR A 10 -21.79 -28.67 2.59
CA TYR A 10 -22.75 -28.29 3.63
C TYR A 10 -22.40 -28.93 4.98
N GLY A 11 -22.10 -30.22 4.97
CA GLY A 11 -21.62 -30.93 6.15
C GLY A 11 -20.28 -30.42 6.66
N THR A 12 -19.38 -29.99 5.79
CA THR A 12 -18.10 -29.38 6.17
C THR A 12 -18.29 -28.08 6.94
N LEU A 13 -19.25 -27.25 6.53
CA LEU A 13 -19.61 -25.99 7.24
C LEU A 13 -20.58 -26.21 8.38
N GLY A 14 -21.13 -27.42 8.55
CA GLY A 14 -22.12 -27.74 9.60
C GLY A 14 -23.45 -27.00 9.43
N VAL A 15 -23.88 -26.75 8.19
CA VAL A 15 -25.14 -26.07 7.85
C VAL A 15 -26.05 -26.97 7.01
N GLY A 16 -27.36 -26.74 7.04
CA GLY A 16 -28.31 -27.45 6.18
C GLY A 16 -28.19 -27.03 4.71
N ARG A 17 -28.66 -27.89 3.79
CA ARG A 17 -28.67 -27.57 2.35
C ARG A 17 -29.55 -26.35 2.02
N ASP A 18 -30.57 -26.08 2.86
CA ASP A 18 -31.48 -24.95 2.72
C ASP A 18 -30.95 -23.67 3.41
N ALA A 19 -29.72 -23.69 3.94
CA ALA A 19 -29.14 -22.57 4.67
C ALA A 19 -29.03 -21.31 3.81
N LYS A 20 -29.39 -20.18 4.39
CA LYS A 20 -29.29 -18.87 3.76
C LYS A 20 -27.82 -18.44 3.65
N PRO A 21 -27.47 -17.58 2.68
CA PRO A 21 -26.09 -17.08 2.52
C PRO A 21 -25.50 -16.47 3.79
N GLU A 22 -26.32 -15.86 4.63
CA GLU A 22 -25.91 -15.27 5.91
C GLU A 22 -25.50 -16.34 6.94
N GLU A 23 -26.21 -17.48 6.96
CA GLU A 23 -25.93 -18.59 7.86
C GLU A 23 -24.63 -19.31 7.44
N ILE A 24 -24.43 -19.51 6.15
CA ILE A 24 -23.18 -20.03 5.57
C ILE A 24 -21.99 -19.14 5.97
N ARG A 25 -22.14 -17.82 5.82
CA ARG A 25 -21.10 -16.86 6.18
C ARG A 25 -20.83 -16.82 7.70
N LYS A 26 -21.87 -16.96 8.50
CA LYS A 26 -21.74 -16.99 9.97
C LYS A 26 -21.03 -18.24 10.45
N SER A 27 -21.40 -19.41 9.92
CA SER A 27 -20.76 -20.69 10.25
C SER A 27 -19.30 -20.70 9.83
N TYR A 28 -18.99 -20.28 8.59
CA TYR A 28 -17.61 -20.18 8.11
C TYR A 28 -16.76 -19.28 9.04
N ARG A 29 -17.22 -18.08 9.39
CA ARG A 29 -16.48 -17.18 10.30
C ARG A 29 -16.21 -17.79 11.65
N HIS A 30 -17.15 -18.55 12.19
CA HIS A 30 -16.98 -19.22 13.47
C HIS A 30 -15.92 -20.34 13.39
N LEU A 31 -16.02 -21.20 12.39
CA LEU A 31 -15.10 -22.33 12.19
C LEU A 31 -13.71 -21.87 11.75
N ALA A 32 -13.62 -20.86 10.90
CA ALA A 32 -12.35 -20.28 10.46
C ALA A 32 -11.54 -19.70 11.64
N ARG A 33 -12.18 -19.02 12.58
CA ARG A 33 -11.50 -18.54 13.80
C ARG A 33 -11.03 -19.71 14.68
N LYS A 34 -11.80 -20.79 14.76
CA LYS A 34 -11.46 -21.96 15.59
C LYS A 34 -10.25 -22.71 15.03
N TYR A 35 -10.13 -22.83 13.69
CA TYR A 35 -9.09 -23.60 13.03
C TYR A 35 -8.04 -22.72 12.36
N HIS A 36 -7.98 -21.41 12.70
CA HIS A 36 -6.99 -20.48 12.14
C HIS A 36 -5.57 -20.94 12.46
N PRO A 37 -4.62 -20.86 11.50
CA PRO A 37 -3.24 -21.26 11.74
C PRO A 37 -2.56 -20.46 12.86
N ASP A 38 -2.90 -19.17 13.02
CA ASP A 38 -2.34 -18.33 14.10
C ASP A 38 -2.83 -18.76 15.49
N VAL A 39 -4.00 -19.36 15.60
CA VAL A 39 -4.56 -19.86 16.87
C VAL A 39 -4.11 -21.30 17.14
N ASN A 40 -3.76 -22.07 16.09
CA ASN A 40 -3.32 -23.46 16.17
C ASN A 40 -1.96 -23.66 15.48
N PRO A 41 -0.89 -23.01 15.91
CA PRO A 41 0.41 -23.09 15.25
C PRO A 41 0.93 -24.54 15.28
N GLY A 42 1.33 -25.07 14.11
CA GLY A 42 1.91 -26.40 13.97
C GLY A 42 0.92 -27.59 13.99
N ASN A 43 -0.40 -27.35 14.08
CA ASN A 43 -1.40 -28.41 14.06
C ASN A 43 -1.87 -28.71 12.64
N LYS A 44 -1.27 -29.71 11.99
CA LYS A 44 -1.62 -30.15 10.62
C LYS A 44 -3.10 -30.51 10.45
N ALA A 45 -3.75 -31.11 11.46
CA ALA A 45 -5.17 -31.44 11.39
C ALA A 45 -6.06 -30.20 11.39
N ALA A 46 -5.68 -29.13 12.09
CA ALA A 46 -6.39 -27.85 12.06
C ALA A 46 -6.21 -27.15 10.70
N GLU A 47 -5.02 -27.22 10.13
CA GLU A 47 -4.71 -26.68 8.81
C GLU A 47 -5.49 -27.34 7.68
N GLU A 48 -5.58 -28.68 7.68
CA GLU A 48 -6.40 -29.43 6.74
C GLU A 48 -7.88 -29.09 6.84
N LYS A 49 -8.41 -28.98 8.07
CA LYS A 49 -9.79 -28.54 8.29
C LYS A 49 -10.02 -27.11 7.82
N PHE A 50 -9.07 -26.22 8.03
CA PHE A 50 -9.18 -24.84 7.53
C PHE A 50 -9.22 -24.78 6.01
N LYS A 51 -8.40 -25.59 5.31
CA LYS A 51 -8.42 -25.73 3.83
C LYS A 51 -9.79 -26.23 3.33
N GLN A 52 -10.33 -27.27 3.97
CA GLN A 52 -11.65 -27.81 3.61
C GLN A 52 -12.79 -26.81 3.86
N LEU A 53 -12.74 -26.03 4.96
CA LEU A 53 -13.70 -24.99 5.26
C LEU A 53 -13.65 -23.83 4.25
N SER A 54 -12.45 -23.45 3.83
CA SER A 54 -12.25 -22.39 2.83
C SER A 54 -12.76 -22.80 1.46
N GLU A 55 -12.49 -24.04 1.03
CA GLU A 55 -13.01 -24.60 -0.21
C GLU A 55 -14.55 -24.67 -0.19
N ALA A 56 -15.13 -25.16 0.89
CA ALA A 56 -16.59 -25.25 1.04
C ALA A 56 -17.25 -23.86 1.00
N TYR A 57 -16.66 -22.87 1.65
CA TYR A 57 -17.18 -21.51 1.66
C TYR A 57 -17.07 -20.85 0.28
N GLU A 58 -15.97 -21.03 -0.43
CA GLU A 58 -15.81 -20.49 -1.79
C GLU A 58 -16.91 -20.96 -2.73
N ILE A 59 -17.29 -22.23 -2.68
CA ILE A 59 -18.32 -22.80 -3.55
C ILE A 59 -19.74 -22.38 -3.10
N LEU A 60 -20.01 -22.39 -1.80
CA LEU A 60 -21.35 -22.13 -1.29
C LEU A 60 -21.68 -20.61 -1.13
N SER A 61 -20.67 -19.74 -1.14
CA SER A 61 -20.87 -18.28 -1.06
C SER A 61 -21.22 -17.64 -2.40
N ASP A 62 -20.85 -18.27 -3.52
CA ASP A 62 -21.20 -17.81 -4.87
C ASP A 62 -22.49 -18.50 -5.33
N GLU A 63 -23.50 -17.72 -5.68
CA GLU A 63 -24.81 -18.24 -6.09
C GLU A 63 -24.76 -19.14 -7.33
N LYS A 64 -23.85 -18.85 -8.28
CA LYS A 64 -23.66 -19.63 -9.50
C LYS A 64 -22.98 -20.97 -9.21
N LYS A 65 -21.88 -20.94 -8.45
CA LYS A 65 -21.13 -22.14 -8.02
C LYS A 65 -22.01 -23.04 -7.16
N ARG A 66 -22.78 -22.46 -6.23
CA ARG A 66 -23.71 -23.17 -5.38
C ARG A 66 -24.78 -23.91 -6.18
N LYS A 67 -25.41 -23.24 -7.17
CA LYS A 67 -26.41 -23.87 -8.06
C LYS A 67 -25.83 -25.05 -8.83
N ILE A 68 -24.62 -24.95 -9.31
CA ILE A 68 -23.92 -26.06 -9.99
C ILE A 68 -23.68 -27.23 -9.03
N TYR A 69 -23.18 -26.94 -7.83
CA TYR A 69 -22.95 -27.97 -6.81
C TYR A 69 -24.26 -28.62 -6.36
N ASP A 70 -25.33 -27.88 -6.17
CA ASP A 70 -26.65 -28.40 -5.77
C ASP A 70 -27.26 -29.26 -6.87
N GLN A 71 -27.00 -28.96 -8.15
CA GLN A 71 -27.53 -29.71 -9.30
C GLN A 71 -26.75 -31.00 -9.60
N TYR A 72 -25.42 -30.95 -9.49
CA TYR A 72 -24.55 -32.04 -9.92
C TYR A 72 -23.90 -32.83 -8.78
N GLY A 73 -23.94 -32.31 -7.55
CA GLY A 73 -23.31 -32.89 -6.37
C GLY A 73 -21.79 -32.74 -6.32
N PHE A 74 -21.20 -32.07 -7.30
CA PHE A 74 -19.78 -31.74 -7.35
C PHE A 74 -19.60 -30.37 -8.08
N TYR A 75 -18.49 -29.72 -7.86
CA TYR A 75 -18.10 -28.50 -8.57
C TYR A 75 -16.75 -28.71 -9.26
N SER A 76 -16.65 -28.27 -10.51
CA SER A 76 -15.40 -28.23 -11.27
C SER A 76 -15.41 -26.96 -12.13
N ASP A 77 -14.28 -26.22 -12.13
CA ASP A 77 -14.11 -24.99 -12.92
C ASP A 77 -14.16 -25.22 -14.45
N ASN A 78 -14.09 -26.46 -14.90
CA ASN A 78 -14.12 -26.83 -16.32
C ASN A 78 -15.51 -27.19 -16.88
N LEU A 79 -16.58 -26.89 -16.16
CA LEU A 79 -17.92 -27.06 -16.68
C LEU A 79 -18.31 -25.86 -17.56
N PRO A 80 -18.63 -26.05 -18.87
CA PRO A 80 -19.04 -24.95 -19.73
C PRO A 80 -20.37 -24.35 -19.23
N PRO A 81 -20.56 -23.02 -19.30
CA PRO A 81 -21.81 -22.37 -18.97
C PRO A 81 -22.86 -22.67 -20.07
N GLY A 82 -23.59 -23.76 -19.90
CA GLY A 82 -24.65 -24.17 -20.83
C GLY A 82 -24.87 -25.66 -20.68
N GLY A 83 -25.90 -26.01 -19.91
CA GLY A 83 -26.25 -27.39 -19.59
C GLY A 83 -26.33 -28.27 -20.83
N TYR A 84 -25.89 -29.53 -20.67
CA TYR A 84 -26.20 -30.58 -21.62
C TYR A 84 -27.72 -30.70 -21.70
N THR A 85 -28.30 -30.29 -22.83
CA THR A 85 -29.69 -30.60 -23.17
C THR A 85 -29.85 -32.12 -23.27
N SER A 86 -30.82 -32.63 -22.55
CA SER A 86 -31.23 -34.01 -22.53
C SER A 86 -31.45 -34.52 -23.97
N GLY A 87 -30.67 -35.49 -24.40
CA GLY A 87 -30.91 -36.12 -25.70
C GLY A 87 -29.74 -36.92 -26.25
N ALA A 88 -29.13 -37.80 -25.47
CA ALA A 88 -28.32 -38.90 -26.03
C ALA A 88 -28.45 -40.12 -25.13
N GLU A 89 -28.95 -41.22 -25.72
CA GLU A 89 -29.14 -42.52 -25.09
C GLU A 89 -27.85 -42.99 -24.43
N ARG A 90 -27.93 -43.29 -23.13
CA ARG A 90 -26.87 -43.92 -22.35
C ARG A 90 -26.70 -45.36 -22.84
N THR A 91 -25.59 -45.65 -23.49
CA THR A 91 -25.03 -47.01 -23.53
C THR A 91 -24.32 -47.32 -22.21
N PRO A 92 -24.56 -48.46 -21.55
CA PRO A 92 -24.14 -48.72 -20.17
C PRO A 92 -22.64 -48.99 -19.96
N ASN A 93 -21.75 -48.75 -20.92
CA ASN A 93 -20.36 -49.22 -20.79
C ASN A 93 -19.28 -48.29 -21.41
N ALA A 94 -19.50 -46.98 -21.47
CA ALA A 94 -18.44 -46.07 -21.86
C ALA A 94 -17.87 -45.37 -20.60
N PRO A 95 -16.54 -45.45 -20.31
CA PRO A 95 -15.93 -44.72 -19.23
C PRO A 95 -15.97 -43.21 -19.55
N PRO A 96 -16.10 -42.31 -18.55
CA PRO A 96 -16.03 -40.88 -18.76
C PRO A 96 -14.64 -40.50 -19.29
N PRO A 97 -14.51 -39.49 -20.16
CA PRO A 97 -13.22 -39.03 -20.62
C PRO A 97 -12.43 -38.53 -19.42
N GLY A 98 -11.46 -39.31 -18.99
CA GLY A 98 -10.57 -39.04 -17.89
C GLY A 98 -9.62 -37.92 -18.29
N VAL A 99 -9.60 -36.85 -17.51
CA VAL A 99 -8.48 -35.92 -17.50
C VAL A 99 -7.31 -36.66 -16.86
N ASP A 100 -6.31 -36.99 -17.67
CA ASP A 100 -5.11 -37.70 -17.25
C ASP A 100 -4.22 -36.75 -16.46
N PHE A 101 -4.19 -36.91 -15.14
CA PHE A 101 -3.30 -36.22 -14.22
C PHE A 101 -1.94 -36.90 -14.03
N SER A 102 -1.58 -37.88 -14.87
CA SER A 102 -0.33 -38.64 -14.72
C SER A 102 0.94 -37.86 -15.03
N GLY A 103 0.84 -36.59 -15.46
CA GLY A 103 1.96 -35.69 -15.75
C GLY A 103 2.27 -34.65 -14.70
N PHE A 104 1.54 -34.58 -13.60
CA PHE A 104 1.84 -33.59 -12.53
C PHE A 104 2.70 -34.27 -11.46
N ASP A 105 4.00 -34.01 -11.55
CA ASP A 105 5.00 -34.42 -10.56
C ASP A 105 4.97 -33.49 -9.34
N PHE A 106 4.35 -33.97 -8.26
CA PHE A 106 4.28 -33.29 -6.96
C PHE A 106 5.56 -33.45 -6.14
N SER A 107 6.60 -34.15 -6.61
CA SER A 107 7.82 -34.39 -5.83
C SER A 107 8.70 -33.18 -5.61
N ASN A 108 8.54 -32.12 -6.42
CA ASN A 108 9.28 -30.87 -6.23
C ASN A 108 8.68 -29.89 -5.20
N PHE A 109 7.63 -30.30 -4.50
CA PHE A 109 6.96 -29.44 -3.49
C PHE A 109 7.40 -29.72 -2.06
N GLU A 110 8.15 -30.82 -1.82
CA GLU A 110 8.63 -31.19 -0.48
C GLU A 110 10.01 -30.63 -0.13
N ASP A 111 10.77 -30.07 -1.10
CA ASP A 111 12.18 -29.68 -0.87
C ASP A 111 12.41 -28.16 -0.73
N ALA A 112 11.35 -27.36 -0.63
CA ALA A 112 11.44 -25.89 -0.38
C ALA A 112 11.40 -25.53 1.12
N GLY A 113 11.64 -26.49 2.01
CA GLY A 113 11.47 -26.34 3.46
C GLY A 113 12.73 -26.54 4.31
N SER A 114 13.94 -26.35 3.81
CA SER A 114 15.15 -26.49 4.67
C SER A 114 16.29 -25.62 4.23
N GLU A 115 16.23 -24.31 4.54
CA GLU A 115 17.42 -23.51 4.89
C GLU A 115 17.05 -22.38 5.83
N PRO A 116 17.74 -22.19 6.98
CA PRO A 116 17.45 -21.16 7.97
C PRO A 116 18.24 -19.90 7.67
N GLY A 117 17.57 -18.86 7.19
CA GLY A 117 18.24 -17.55 7.16
C GLY A 117 17.80 -16.59 6.07
N LYS A 118 16.55 -16.09 6.13
CA LYS A 118 16.27 -14.69 5.73
C LYS A 118 14.88 -14.29 6.22
N ARG A 119 14.86 -13.35 7.16
CA ARG A 119 13.67 -12.62 7.61
C ARG A 119 13.11 -11.80 6.42
N GLY A 120 11.79 -11.84 6.23
CA GLY A 120 11.13 -10.87 5.38
C GLY A 120 9.72 -11.25 4.96
N SER A 121 8.74 -10.74 5.72
CA SER A 121 7.44 -10.24 5.24
C SER A 121 6.41 -11.20 4.63
N GLY A 122 5.30 -11.39 5.36
CA GLY A 122 3.94 -11.34 4.81
C GLY A 122 3.48 -12.49 3.93
N ILE A 123 3.16 -13.65 4.54
CA ILE A 123 2.40 -14.73 3.88
C ILE A 123 0.91 -14.34 3.92
N GLY A 124 0.44 -13.66 2.87
CA GLY A 124 -0.98 -13.30 2.71
C GLY A 124 -1.43 -13.04 1.27
N GLY A 125 -0.53 -12.86 0.32
CA GLY A 125 -0.84 -12.46 -1.07
C GLY A 125 -0.45 -13.46 -2.17
N GLY A 126 0.41 -14.45 -1.91
CA GLY A 126 1.08 -15.21 -2.97
C GLY A 126 0.24 -16.24 -3.73
N PHE A 127 -0.85 -16.75 -3.17
CA PHE A 127 -1.67 -17.77 -3.84
C PHE A 127 -2.62 -17.19 -4.90
N ARG A 128 -3.05 -15.94 -4.72
CA ARG A 128 -3.98 -15.30 -5.65
C ARG A 128 -3.28 -14.85 -6.94
N ASP A 129 -2.03 -14.39 -6.83
CA ASP A 129 -1.26 -13.91 -7.98
C ASP A 129 -0.69 -15.06 -8.84
N ILE A 130 -0.31 -16.20 -8.24
CA ILE A 130 0.19 -17.35 -8.99
C ILE A 130 -0.96 -18.05 -9.72
N PHE A 131 -2.13 -18.13 -9.11
CA PHE A 131 -3.30 -18.75 -9.74
C PHE A 131 -3.85 -17.91 -10.89
N SER A 132 -3.89 -16.56 -10.74
CA SER A 132 -4.31 -15.65 -11.81
C SER A 132 -3.33 -15.65 -12.99
N GLN A 133 -2.03 -15.80 -12.74
CA GLN A 133 -1.00 -15.81 -13.79
C GLN A 133 -0.97 -17.12 -14.62
N ILE A 134 -1.39 -18.25 -14.05
CA ILE A 134 -1.45 -19.53 -14.77
C ILE A 134 -2.74 -19.67 -15.57
N PHE A 135 -3.85 -19.13 -15.06
CA PHE A 135 -5.15 -19.21 -15.76
C PHE A 135 -5.39 -18.10 -16.79
N SER A 136 -4.72 -16.96 -16.68
CA SER A 136 -4.84 -15.88 -17.70
C SER A 136 -4.03 -16.14 -18.97
N ARG A 137 -3.33 -17.27 -19.08
CA ARG A 137 -2.57 -17.63 -20.29
C ARG A 137 -3.37 -18.34 -21.38
N GLY A 138 -4.66 -18.58 -21.17
CA GLY A 138 -5.55 -19.31 -22.09
C GLY A 138 -6.49 -18.47 -22.95
N ASP A 139 -6.81 -17.26 -22.53
CA ASP A 139 -7.64 -16.33 -23.33
C ASP A 139 -6.75 -15.19 -23.84
N HIS A 140 -6.31 -15.32 -25.09
CA HIS A 140 -5.98 -14.15 -25.88
C HIS A 140 -7.30 -13.42 -26.20
N GLU A 141 -7.89 -12.78 -25.17
CA GLU A 141 -8.80 -11.68 -25.45
C GLU A 141 -8.05 -10.67 -26.34
N ALA A 142 -8.62 -10.38 -27.49
CA ALA A 142 -8.24 -9.21 -28.26
C ALA A 142 -8.18 -8.04 -27.26
N PRO A 143 -7.15 -7.15 -27.32
CA PRO A 143 -7.01 -6.07 -26.37
C PRO A 143 -8.36 -5.36 -26.24
N SER A 144 -8.98 -5.48 -25.08
CA SER A 144 -10.27 -4.88 -24.79
C SER A 144 -10.13 -3.38 -25.06
N GLU A 145 -10.99 -2.87 -25.94
CA GLU A 145 -11.05 -1.43 -26.26
C GLU A 145 -11.65 -0.61 -25.10
N GLU A 146 -11.55 -1.12 -23.86
CA GLU A 146 -12.07 -0.42 -22.70
C GLU A 146 -11.15 0.73 -22.28
N PRO A 147 -11.72 1.89 -21.96
CA PRO A 147 -10.96 3.05 -21.50
C PRO A 147 -10.26 2.74 -20.18
N GLU A 148 -8.94 2.79 -20.16
CA GLU A 148 -8.15 2.58 -18.94
C GLU A 148 -7.73 3.90 -18.31
N LYS A 149 -7.83 3.98 -16.98
CA LYS A 149 -7.36 5.15 -16.21
C LYS A 149 -5.85 5.31 -16.37
N GLY A 150 -5.40 6.54 -16.55
CA GLY A 150 -3.98 6.90 -16.58
C GLY A 150 -3.28 6.61 -15.26
N SER A 151 -1.98 6.38 -15.34
CA SER A 151 -1.14 6.15 -14.15
C SER A 151 -0.98 7.42 -13.31
N ASP A 152 -0.93 7.25 -12.01
CA ASP A 152 -0.66 8.32 -11.07
C ASP A 152 0.82 8.72 -11.12
N ILE A 153 1.10 10.01 -10.84
CA ILE A 153 2.47 10.57 -10.80
C ILE A 153 2.80 10.91 -9.35
N GLU A 154 4.00 10.55 -8.91
CA GLU A 154 4.53 10.97 -7.62
C GLU A 154 5.63 12.02 -7.83
N TYR A 155 5.50 13.18 -7.16
CA TYR A 155 6.45 14.27 -7.21
C TYR A 155 6.96 14.58 -5.80
N ARG A 156 8.26 14.44 -5.57
CA ARG A 156 8.88 14.78 -4.29
C ARG A 156 9.26 16.25 -4.28
N MET A 157 8.91 16.93 -3.17
CA MET A 157 9.10 18.35 -3.02
C MET A 157 9.71 18.68 -1.66
N HIS A 158 10.82 19.40 -1.67
CA HIS A 158 11.41 19.99 -0.47
C HIS A 158 10.65 21.25 -0.09
N ILE A 159 10.32 21.37 1.20
CA ILE A 159 9.59 22.52 1.75
C ILE A 159 10.25 22.97 3.05
N GLY A 160 10.41 24.29 3.22
CA GLY A 160 10.95 24.83 4.45
C GLY A 160 10.05 24.55 5.66
N PHE A 161 10.63 24.41 6.83
CA PHE A 161 9.91 24.13 8.08
C PHE A 161 8.75 25.11 8.34
N GLY A 162 9.00 26.42 8.15
CA GLY A 162 7.97 27.45 8.36
C GLY A 162 6.77 27.32 7.42
N ASP A 163 7.01 26.97 6.17
CA ASP A 163 5.98 26.77 5.15
C ASP A 163 5.20 25.46 5.39
N ALA A 164 5.87 24.44 5.88
CA ALA A 164 5.22 23.18 6.29
C ALA A 164 4.24 23.41 7.45
N ILE A 165 4.57 24.30 8.39
CA ILE A 165 3.71 24.65 9.53
C ILE A 165 2.52 25.52 9.11
N ARG A 166 2.77 26.57 8.31
CA ARG A 166 1.74 27.58 7.97
C ARG A 166 0.93 27.21 6.74
N GLY A 167 1.40 26.23 5.96
CA GLY A 167 0.93 25.97 4.62
C GLY A 167 1.51 26.98 3.61
N ALA A 168 1.60 26.56 2.37
CA ALA A 168 2.18 27.38 1.30
C ALA A 168 1.46 27.15 -0.03
N GLN A 169 1.59 28.12 -0.94
CA GLN A 169 1.28 27.91 -2.36
C GLN A 169 2.59 27.78 -3.13
N VAL A 170 2.78 26.66 -3.75
CA VAL A 170 4.02 26.34 -4.46
C VAL A 170 3.73 26.12 -5.94
N ARG A 171 4.59 26.65 -6.79
CA ARG A 171 4.55 26.44 -8.24
C ARG A 171 5.51 25.31 -8.59
N ILE A 172 4.97 24.22 -9.18
CA ILE A 172 5.78 23.06 -9.60
C ILE A 172 5.61 22.84 -11.09
N THR A 173 6.64 22.33 -11.75
CA THR A 173 6.58 21.90 -13.15
C THR A 173 6.73 20.40 -13.19
N VAL A 174 5.69 19.71 -13.68
CA VAL A 174 5.64 18.27 -13.76
C VAL A 174 5.54 17.86 -15.23
N GLY A 175 6.40 16.93 -15.66
CA GLY A 175 6.27 16.28 -16.96
C GLY A 175 5.20 15.19 -16.86
N ARG A 176 4.14 15.31 -17.66
CA ARG A 176 3.09 14.30 -17.71
C ARG A 176 2.73 13.94 -19.15
N ASP A 177 2.24 12.74 -19.32
CA ASP A 177 1.68 12.33 -20.59
C ASP A 177 0.28 12.91 -20.76
N GLU A 178 0.10 13.74 -21.79
CA GLU A 178 -1.20 14.27 -22.20
C GLU A 178 -1.74 13.50 -23.40
N THR A 179 -3.05 13.38 -23.48
CA THR A 179 -3.71 12.75 -24.63
C THR A 179 -3.30 13.48 -25.91
N CYS A 180 -2.82 12.75 -26.89
CA CYS A 180 -2.43 13.32 -28.17
C CYS A 180 -3.60 14.02 -28.84
N SER A 181 -3.49 15.31 -29.13
CA SER A 181 -4.54 16.11 -29.74
C SER A 181 -4.88 15.71 -31.20
N THR A 182 -4.03 14.93 -31.86
CA THR A 182 -4.24 14.49 -33.25
C THR A 182 -5.01 13.18 -33.34
N CYS A 183 -4.72 12.22 -32.43
CA CYS A 183 -5.36 10.91 -32.45
C CYS A 183 -6.29 10.67 -31.26
N HIS A 184 -6.42 11.63 -30.35
CA HIS A 184 -7.29 11.54 -29.17
C HIS A 184 -7.12 10.26 -28.34
N GLY A 185 -5.86 9.84 -28.18
CA GLY A 185 -5.52 8.66 -27.38
C GLY A 185 -5.40 7.34 -28.15
N THR A 186 -5.89 7.25 -29.37
CA THR A 186 -5.91 6.00 -30.17
C THR A 186 -4.54 5.56 -30.69
N GLY A 187 -3.56 6.44 -30.73
CA GLY A 187 -2.26 6.17 -31.36
C GLY A 187 -2.30 6.07 -32.88
N ALA A 188 -3.50 6.04 -33.47
CA ALA A 188 -3.72 5.89 -34.90
C ALA A 188 -3.80 7.26 -35.60
N ALA A 189 -3.26 7.36 -36.79
CA ALA A 189 -3.49 8.55 -37.64
C ALA A 189 -4.98 8.63 -38.02
N PRO A 190 -5.57 9.84 -38.06
CA PRO A 190 -6.92 10.01 -38.56
C PRO A 190 -6.96 9.59 -40.05
N GLY A 191 -7.94 8.75 -40.41
CA GLY A 191 -8.09 8.26 -41.76
C GLY A 191 -8.49 6.79 -41.86
N PRO A 192 -8.65 6.27 -43.07
CA PRO A 192 -9.06 4.88 -43.27
C PRO A 192 -7.97 3.90 -42.82
N THR A 193 -8.42 2.79 -42.29
CA THR A 193 -7.53 1.64 -41.99
C THR A 193 -6.99 1.04 -43.28
N ILE A 194 -5.75 0.59 -43.27
CA ILE A 194 -5.14 -0.14 -44.38
C ILE A 194 -5.28 -1.65 -44.13
N THR A 195 -5.44 -2.41 -45.22
CA THR A 195 -5.43 -3.87 -45.13
C THR A 195 -4.06 -4.34 -44.66
N CYS A 196 -4.01 -5.25 -43.70
CA CYS A 196 -2.75 -5.76 -43.17
C CYS A 196 -1.97 -6.51 -44.28
N PRO A 197 -0.74 -6.09 -44.64
CA PRO A 197 0.00 -6.69 -45.70
C PRO A 197 0.46 -8.13 -45.42
N ASN A 198 0.62 -8.49 -44.15
CA ASN A 198 1.09 -9.80 -43.76
C ASN A 198 0.01 -10.90 -43.86
N CYS A 199 -1.23 -10.59 -43.63
CA CYS A 199 -2.35 -11.53 -43.74
C CYS A 199 -3.32 -11.18 -44.88
N SER A 200 -3.07 -10.15 -45.64
CA SER A 200 -3.92 -9.68 -46.75
C SER A 200 -5.40 -9.52 -46.33
N GLY A 201 -5.64 -9.08 -45.10
CA GLY A 201 -6.97 -8.83 -44.53
C GLY A 201 -7.64 -10.02 -43.83
N THR A 202 -7.06 -11.23 -43.88
CA THR A 202 -7.65 -12.44 -43.27
C THR A 202 -7.55 -12.46 -41.74
N GLY A 203 -6.70 -11.67 -41.15
CA GLY A 203 -6.42 -11.68 -39.70
C GLY A 203 -5.62 -12.89 -39.21
N LYS A 204 -5.39 -13.89 -40.07
CA LYS A 204 -4.73 -15.15 -39.70
C LYS A 204 -3.53 -15.43 -40.62
N VAL A 205 -2.52 -16.07 -40.07
CA VAL A 205 -1.38 -16.58 -40.85
C VAL A 205 -1.22 -18.06 -40.60
N ALA A 206 -1.05 -18.83 -41.68
CA ALA A 206 -0.86 -20.27 -41.57
C ALA A 206 0.58 -20.56 -41.17
N ARG A 207 0.80 -21.30 -40.09
CA ARG A 207 2.11 -21.80 -39.67
C ARG A 207 2.14 -23.33 -39.79
N GLN A 208 3.09 -23.85 -40.48
CA GLN A 208 3.30 -25.27 -40.62
C GLN A 208 4.30 -25.78 -39.57
N VAL A 209 3.86 -26.76 -38.78
CA VAL A 209 4.73 -27.45 -37.81
C VAL A 209 4.68 -28.95 -38.15
N GLY A 210 5.73 -29.42 -38.77
CA GLY A 210 5.76 -30.78 -39.33
C GLY A 210 4.77 -30.95 -40.49
N THR A 211 3.89 -31.94 -40.37
CA THR A 211 2.83 -32.22 -41.36
C THR A 211 1.50 -31.49 -41.07
N MET A 212 1.39 -30.81 -39.95
CA MET A 212 0.17 -30.11 -39.54
C MET A 212 0.25 -28.61 -39.84
N ARG A 213 -0.87 -28.04 -40.32
CA ARG A 213 -1.03 -26.64 -40.65
C ARG A 213 -1.97 -26.01 -39.62
N PHE A 214 -1.49 -24.97 -38.90
CA PHE A 214 -2.26 -24.24 -37.89
C PHE A 214 -2.49 -22.80 -38.35
N ASP A 215 -3.73 -22.35 -38.25
CA ASP A 215 -4.06 -20.94 -38.46
C ASP A 215 -3.90 -20.19 -37.14
N MET A 216 -2.88 -19.32 -37.09
CA MET A 216 -2.61 -18.47 -35.92
C MET A 216 -3.04 -17.04 -36.18
N PRO A 217 -3.44 -16.26 -35.15
CA PRO A 217 -3.67 -14.83 -35.31
C PRO A 217 -2.45 -14.15 -35.92
N CYS A 218 -2.66 -13.27 -36.88
CA CYS A 218 -1.57 -12.56 -37.52
C CYS A 218 -0.82 -11.67 -36.50
N PRO A 219 0.50 -11.84 -36.28
CA PRO A 219 1.24 -11.11 -35.28
C PRO A 219 1.33 -9.60 -35.56
N GLN A 220 1.12 -9.20 -36.81
CA GLN A 220 1.22 -7.81 -37.21
C GLN A 220 -0.08 -7.01 -37.02
N CYS A 221 -1.23 -7.64 -37.08
CA CYS A 221 -2.54 -6.97 -36.87
C CYS A 221 -3.30 -7.53 -35.67
N GLY A 222 -2.73 -8.42 -34.88
CA GLY A 222 -3.38 -9.02 -33.70
C GLY A 222 -4.68 -9.79 -34.02
N GLY A 223 -4.87 -10.24 -35.27
CA GLY A 223 -6.10 -10.94 -35.69
C GLY A 223 -7.13 -10.06 -36.38
N THR A 224 -7.01 -8.73 -36.38
CA THR A 224 -8.02 -7.80 -36.93
C THR A 224 -8.07 -7.73 -38.45
N GLY A 225 -7.03 -8.19 -39.15
CA GLY A 225 -6.88 -8.07 -40.60
C GLY A 225 -6.62 -6.65 -41.11
N LYS A 226 -6.69 -5.65 -40.25
CA LYS A 226 -6.52 -4.22 -40.56
C LYS A 226 -5.38 -3.63 -39.75
N GLN A 227 -4.77 -2.60 -40.28
CA GLN A 227 -3.74 -1.81 -39.60
C GLN A 227 -4.08 -0.33 -39.66
N HIS A 228 -3.80 0.33 -38.57
CA HIS A 228 -3.82 1.79 -38.52
C HIS A 228 -2.41 2.33 -38.80
N ARG A 229 -2.31 3.41 -39.54
CA ARG A 229 -1.05 4.15 -39.62
C ARG A 229 -0.74 4.77 -38.26
N PRO A 230 0.50 4.71 -37.76
CA PRO A 230 0.84 5.38 -36.51
C PRO A 230 0.61 6.89 -36.64
N CYS A 231 0.06 7.49 -35.59
CA CYS A 231 -0.14 8.93 -35.53
C CYS A 231 1.19 9.68 -35.69
N PRO A 232 1.31 10.65 -36.61
CA PRO A 232 2.58 11.33 -36.87
C PRO A 232 3.07 12.18 -35.70
N LYS A 233 2.17 12.61 -34.79
CA LYS A 233 2.49 13.45 -33.64
C LYS A 233 2.98 12.66 -32.44
N CYS A 234 2.35 11.53 -32.10
CA CYS A 234 2.70 10.71 -30.97
C CYS A 234 3.44 9.41 -31.35
N HIS A 235 3.65 9.14 -32.64
CA HIS A 235 4.32 7.95 -33.16
C HIS A 235 3.71 6.63 -32.66
N GLY A 236 2.39 6.60 -32.57
CA GLY A 236 1.64 5.41 -32.14
C GLY A 236 1.37 5.30 -30.64
N ARG A 237 1.96 6.17 -29.80
CA ARG A 237 1.81 6.08 -28.32
C ARG A 237 0.46 6.51 -27.79
N GLY A 238 -0.31 7.31 -28.53
CA GLY A 238 -1.58 7.88 -28.06
C GLY A 238 -1.40 9.08 -27.11
N SER A 239 -0.26 9.24 -26.48
CA SER A 239 0.05 10.35 -25.56
C SER A 239 1.34 11.08 -25.97
N ILE A 240 1.49 12.31 -25.46
CA ILE A 240 2.66 13.17 -25.67
C ILE A 240 3.10 13.71 -24.33
N GLN A 241 4.37 13.57 -24.01
CA GLN A 241 4.92 14.12 -22.79
C GLN A 241 5.04 15.64 -22.89
N THR A 242 4.33 16.34 -21.99
CA THR A 242 4.30 17.81 -21.94
C THR A 242 4.62 18.28 -20.53
N PRO A 243 5.52 19.27 -20.34
CA PRO A 243 5.71 19.89 -19.04
C PRO A 243 4.52 20.81 -18.73
N GLU A 244 3.83 20.58 -17.62
CA GLU A 244 2.76 21.44 -17.12
C GLU A 244 3.20 22.13 -15.84
N THR A 245 3.02 23.47 -15.76
CA THR A 245 3.26 24.22 -14.54
C THR A 245 1.97 24.36 -13.75
N LEU A 246 1.98 23.81 -12.54
CA LEU A 246 0.83 23.80 -11.64
C LEU A 246 1.11 24.63 -10.39
N THR A 247 0.11 25.38 -9.94
CA THR A 247 0.14 25.99 -8.61
C THR A 247 -0.62 25.10 -7.65
N VAL A 248 0.10 24.55 -6.66
CA VAL A 248 -0.47 23.62 -5.68
C VAL A 248 -0.50 24.26 -4.32
N ARG A 249 -1.61 24.11 -3.62
CA ARG A 249 -1.76 24.53 -2.22
C ARG A 249 -1.36 23.38 -1.30
N ILE A 250 -0.32 23.59 -0.52
CA ILE A 250 0.11 22.70 0.55
C ILE A 250 -0.64 23.07 1.83
N PRO A 251 -1.39 22.17 2.45
CA PRO A 251 -2.11 22.48 3.68
C PRO A 251 -1.14 22.74 4.84
N PRO A 252 -1.55 23.50 5.87
CA PRO A 252 -0.75 23.68 7.06
C PRO A 252 -0.61 22.37 7.83
N GLY A 253 0.55 22.20 8.48
CA GLY A 253 0.82 21.01 9.29
C GLY A 253 1.34 19.80 8.54
N VAL A 254 1.69 19.91 7.26
CA VAL A 254 2.35 18.81 6.52
C VAL A 254 3.67 18.42 7.20
N ASP A 255 4.00 17.15 7.15
CA ASP A 255 5.25 16.59 7.67
C ASP A 255 6.02 15.89 6.55
N THR A 256 7.24 15.45 6.82
CA THR A 256 8.00 14.64 5.88
C THR A 256 7.25 13.34 5.61
N GLY A 257 7.09 13.00 4.32
CA GLY A 257 6.31 11.87 3.86
C GLY A 257 4.80 12.12 3.72
N SER A 258 4.30 13.34 4.02
CA SER A 258 2.89 13.67 3.76
C SER A 258 2.60 13.67 2.26
N ARG A 259 1.46 13.09 1.86
CA ARG A 259 1.03 12.98 0.45
C ARG A 259 -0.15 13.92 0.19
N VAL A 260 0.06 14.92 -0.66
CA VAL A 260 -0.98 15.85 -1.11
C VAL A 260 -1.45 15.42 -2.49
N ARG A 261 -2.73 15.02 -2.61
CA ARG A 261 -3.33 14.58 -3.87
C ARG A 261 -3.85 15.78 -4.67
N VAL A 262 -3.49 15.83 -5.93
CA VAL A 262 -4.04 16.77 -6.92
C VAL A 262 -4.79 15.95 -7.97
N PRO A 263 -6.13 15.90 -7.93
CA PRO A 263 -6.90 15.02 -8.78
C PRO A 263 -6.78 15.37 -10.27
N GLY A 264 -6.72 14.34 -11.13
CA GLY A 264 -6.68 14.49 -12.58
C GLY A 264 -5.41 15.12 -13.16
N LYS A 265 -4.32 15.22 -12.38
CA LYS A 265 -3.03 15.77 -12.80
C LYS A 265 -1.93 14.72 -12.97
N GLY A 266 -2.30 13.44 -13.02
CA GLY A 266 -1.44 12.34 -13.43
C GLY A 266 -1.33 12.19 -14.94
N ASN A 267 -0.85 11.06 -15.42
CA ASN A 267 -0.75 10.74 -16.84
C ASN A 267 -2.12 10.54 -17.48
N ALA A 268 -2.22 10.80 -18.77
CA ALA A 268 -3.42 10.55 -19.54
C ALA A 268 -3.80 9.07 -19.53
N GLY A 269 -5.10 8.80 -19.51
CA GLY A 269 -5.61 7.47 -19.71
C GLY A 269 -5.47 6.98 -21.15
N VAL A 270 -5.56 5.67 -21.32
CA VAL A 270 -5.51 5.02 -22.62
C VAL A 270 -6.93 4.96 -23.19
N GLN A 271 -7.06 5.08 -24.52
CA GLN A 271 -8.34 4.98 -25.26
C GLN A 271 -9.48 5.88 -24.72
N GLY A 272 -9.14 7.11 -24.28
CA GLY A 272 -10.11 8.05 -23.75
C GLY A 272 -10.47 7.83 -22.26
N GLY A 273 -9.72 6.99 -21.55
CA GLY A 273 -9.86 6.82 -20.11
C GLY A 273 -9.54 8.11 -19.34
N PRO A 274 -10.00 8.24 -18.09
CA PRO A 274 -9.72 9.40 -17.26
C PRO A 274 -8.22 9.47 -16.91
N PRO A 275 -7.67 10.68 -16.73
CA PRO A 275 -6.30 10.84 -16.28
C PRO A 275 -6.11 10.30 -14.86
N GLY A 276 -4.87 9.95 -14.52
CA GLY A 276 -4.44 9.64 -13.17
C GLY A 276 -4.39 10.88 -12.27
N ASP A 277 -3.88 10.70 -11.07
CA ASP A 277 -3.73 11.77 -10.08
C ASP A 277 -2.24 12.09 -9.87
N LEU A 278 -1.97 13.33 -9.44
CA LEU A 278 -0.64 13.71 -9.00
C LEU A 278 -0.59 13.67 -7.47
N TYR A 279 0.39 12.95 -6.92
CA TYR A 279 0.69 12.93 -5.50
C TYR A 279 1.99 13.69 -5.24
N ILE A 280 1.90 14.72 -4.42
CA ILE A 280 3.07 15.47 -3.98
C ILE A 280 3.47 14.90 -2.62
N VAL A 281 4.69 14.37 -2.54
CA VAL A 281 5.30 13.90 -1.30
C VAL A 281 6.20 14.99 -0.77
N THR A 282 5.89 15.49 0.42
CA THR A 282 6.65 16.58 1.04
C THR A 282 7.86 16.04 1.80
N GLU A 283 9.00 16.70 1.67
CA GLU A 283 10.21 16.51 2.47
C GLU A 283 10.50 17.82 3.19
N VAL A 284 10.24 17.83 4.51
CA VAL A 284 10.39 19.04 5.32
C VAL A 284 11.84 19.24 5.73
N GLU A 285 12.41 20.40 5.46
CA GLU A 285 13.76 20.74 5.87
C GLU A 285 13.86 20.86 7.40
N PRO A 286 14.95 20.34 8.02
CA PRO A 286 15.14 20.48 9.46
C PRO A 286 15.36 21.95 9.85
N HIS A 287 14.80 22.34 11.00
CA HIS A 287 14.99 23.68 11.54
C HIS A 287 16.07 23.68 12.63
N PRO A 288 16.96 24.68 12.71
CA PRO A 288 18.06 24.70 13.67
C PRO A 288 17.62 24.79 15.15
N VAL A 289 16.44 25.31 15.42
CA VAL A 289 15.92 25.53 16.78
C VAL A 289 14.78 24.57 17.13
N PHE A 290 13.92 24.25 16.18
CA PHE A 290 12.70 23.47 16.39
C PHE A 290 12.86 22.05 15.87
N GLU A 291 12.58 21.08 16.73
CA GLU A 291 12.46 19.67 16.37
C GLU A 291 10.98 19.28 16.39
N ARG A 292 10.45 18.73 15.31
CA ARG A 292 9.07 18.30 15.22
C ARG A 292 8.95 16.78 15.46
N LYS A 293 7.97 16.36 16.27
CA LYS A 293 7.59 14.95 16.46
C LYS A 293 6.05 14.87 16.41
N GLY A 294 5.53 14.47 15.25
CA GLY A 294 4.09 14.51 14.97
C GLY A 294 3.55 15.94 14.99
N ASP A 295 2.54 16.22 15.81
CA ASP A 295 2.00 17.58 15.95
C ASP A 295 2.72 18.41 17.03
N ASN A 296 3.65 17.79 17.79
CA ASN A 296 4.38 18.49 18.85
C ASN A 296 5.71 19.05 18.36
N ILE A 297 6.07 20.18 18.93
CA ILE A 297 7.33 20.88 18.69
C ILE A 297 8.21 20.82 19.93
N TYR A 298 9.48 20.61 19.76
CA TYR A 298 10.49 20.56 20.84
C TYR A 298 11.52 21.66 20.60
N VAL A 299 11.84 22.38 21.67
CA VAL A 299 12.86 23.42 21.68
C VAL A 299 13.75 23.26 22.89
N LYS A 300 15.07 23.41 22.72
CA LYS A 300 16.03 23.45 23.81
C LYS A 300 16.22 24.87 24.27
N LEU A 301 15.92 25.13 25.54
CA LEU A 301 16.04 26.45 26.14
C LEU A 301 17.26 26.50 27.05
N PRO A 302 18.32 27.22 26.68
CA PRO A 302 19.43 27.46 27.59
C PRO A 302 19.00 28.41 28.71
N VAL A 303 19.25 28.02 29.96
CA VAL A 303 18.99 28.84 31.15
C VAL A 303 20.23 28.83 32.02
N SER A 304 20.45 29.94 32.76
CA SER A 304 21.53 30.03 33.70
C SER A 304 21.24 29.23 34.98
N ILE A 305 22.30 28.87 35.75
CA ILE A 305 22.18 28.21 37.05
C ILE A 305 21.27 28.98 37.99
N SER A 306 21.40 30.33 38.02
CA SER A 306 20.60 31.19 38.86
C SER A 306 19.10 31.18 38.50
N GLU A 307 18.79 31.19 37.22
CA GLU A 307 17.40 31.11 36.73
C GLU A 307 16.79 29.77 37.04
N ALA A 308 17.55 28.70 36.89
CA ALA A 308 17.09 27.33 37.19
C ALA A 308 16.87 27.11 38.69
N ALA A 309 17.77 27.65 39.55
CA ALA A 309 17.72 27.50 40.98
C ALA A 309 16.62 28.38 41.64
N LEU A 310 16.54 29.65 41.27
CA LEU A 310 15.64 30.64 41.89
C LEU A 310 14.27 30.72 41.22
N GLY A 311 14.18 30.19 40.00
CA GLY A 311 13.04 30.35 39.12
C GLY A 311 13.09 31.72 38.41
N ALA A 312 12.59 31.76 37.20
CA ALA A 312 12.60 32.98 36.36
C ALA A 312 11.41 33.00 35.40
N LYS A 313 11.13 34.18 34.85
CA LYS A 313 10.30 34.32 33.65
C LYS A 313 11.24 34.53 32.47
N VAL A 314 11.20 33.60 31.53
CA VAL A 314 12.12 33.59 30.38
C VAL A 314 11.30 33.59 29.09
N GLU A 315 11.77 34.29 28.09
CA GLU A 315 11.21 34.36 26.77
C GLU A 315 11.68 33.13 25.95
N VAL A 316 10.73 32.44 25.30
CA VAL A 316 11.00 31.25 24.50
C VAL A 316 10.49 31.47 23.08
N PRO A 317 11.28 31.16 22.05
CA PRO A 317 10.81 31.21 20.68
C PRO A 317 9.76 30.10 20.46
N THR A 318 8.61 30.45 19.89
CA THR A 318 7.60 29.51 19.43
C THR A 318 7.38 29.64 17.93
N ILE A 319 6.75 28.65 17.30
CA ILE A 319 6.41 28.70 15.86
C ILE A 319 5.49 29.89 15.49
N ASN A 320 4.82 30.49 16.46
CA ASN A 320 3.91 31.62 16.27
C ASN A 320 4.50 32.96 16.81
N GLY A 321 5.79 33.00 17.13
CA GLY A 321 6.46 34.13 17.74
C GLY A 321 6.87 33.90 19.21
N PRO A 322 7.57 34.82 19.84
CA PRO A 322 8.07 34.65 21.19
C PRO A 322 6.93 34.50 22.21
N SER A 323 7.15 33.73 23.26
CA SER A 323 6.21 33.51 24.37
C SER A 323 6.96 33.48 25.70
N THR A 324 6.39 34.01 26.77
CA THR A 324 7.01 34.01 28.08
C THR A 324 6.59 32.73 28.84
N ILE A 325 7.58 32.03 29.37
CA ILE A 325 7.37 30.86 30.24
C ILE A 325 7.93 31.14 31.64
N LYS A 326 7.25 30.58 32.66
CA LYS A 326 7.74 30.62 34.04
C LYS A 326 8.51 29.33 34.32
N ILE A 327 9.79 29.48 34.64
CA ILE A 327 10.65 28.38 35.13
C ILE A 327 10.43 28.27 36.65
N PRO A 328 9.99 27.12 37.16
CA PRO A 328 9.88 26.90 38.61
C PRO A 328 11.26 26.92 39.27
N PRO A 329 11.37 27.33 40.54
CA PRO A 329 12.62 27.19 41.30
C PRO A 329 12.99 25.73 41.45
N GLY A 330 14.28 25.40 41.37
CA GLY A 330 14.80 24.04 41.46
C GLY A 330 14.66 23.22 40.18
N THR A 331 14.40 23.86 39.04
CA THR A 331 14.29 23.20 37.73
C THR A 331 15.61 22.55 37.35
N GLN A 332 15.57 21.27 36.97
CA GLN A 332 16.72 20.49 36.55
C GLN A 332 16.95 20.52 35.04
N SER A 333 18.19 20.30 34.61
CA SER A 333 18.52 20.14 33.19
C SER A 333 17.81 18.90 32.61
N GLY A 334 17.23 19.03 31.40
CA GLY A 334 16.41 17.98 30.76
C GLY A 334 14.94 18.00 31.16
N GLN A 335 14.54 18.83 32.12
CA GLN A 335 13.13 18.98 32.48
C GLN A 335 12.36 19.62 31.34
N LYS A 336 11.17 19.05 31.02
CA LYS A 336 10.33 19.52 29.92
C LYS A 336 9.13 20.30 30.45
N LEU A 337 9.01 21.53 29.97
CA LEU A 337 7.89 22.42 30.26
C LEU A 337 6.97 22.46 29.03
N ARG A 338 5.65 22.31 29.24
CA ARG A 338 4.66 22.20 28.16
C ARG A 338 3.94 23.52 27.94
N LEU A 339 3.96 24.00 26.72
CA LEU A 339 3.14 25.12 26.23
C LEU A 339 1.98 24.57 25.39
N ARG A 340 0.79 24.58 25.97
CA ARG A 340 -0.40 23.99 25.34
C ARG A 340 -0.80 24.74 24.06
N GLY A 341 -1.15 24.01 22.99
CA GLY A 341 -1.64 24.57 21.74
C GLY A 341 -0.62 25.39 20.95
N LYS A 342 0.68 25.35 21.31
CA LYS A 342 1.76 26.06 20.63
C LYS A 342 2.53 25.16 19.63
N GLY A 343 2.09 23.94 19.42
CA GLY A 343 2.65 23.01 18.45
C GLY A 343 2.15 23.23 17.01
N ALA A 344 2.50 22.30 16.14
CA ALA A 344 2.09 22.32 14.74
C ALA A 344 0.58 22.06 14.58
N PRO A 345 -0.06 22.62 13.54
CA PRO A 345 -1.43 22.25 13.18
C PRO A 345 -1.52 20.76 12.86
N SER A 346 -2.63 20.14 13.24
CA SER A 346 -2.87 18.74 12.93
C SER A 346 -3.46 18.58 11.53
N LEU A 347 -2.87 17.70 10.71
CA LEU A 347 -3.42 17.35 9.39
C LEU A 347 -4.77 16.62 9.46
N ARG A 348 -5.14 16.09 10.63
CA ARG A 348 -6.41 15.39 10.82
C ARG A 348 -7.59 16.35 10.95
N ASP A 349 -7.30 17.59 11.27
CA ASP A 349 -8.29 18.63 11.43
C ASP A 349 -8.25 19.58 10.24
N SER A 350 -9.27 19.54 9.40
CA SER A 350 -9.41 20.42 8.23
C SER A 350 -9.68 21.90 8.61
N SER A 351 -10.11 22.18 9.85
CA SER A 351 -10.31 23.54 10.34
C SER A 351 -8.98 24.23 10.68
N GLY A 352 -7.92 23.47 10.99
CA GLY A 352 -6.63 23.95 11.40
C GLY A 352 -6.60 24.53 12.82
N GLU A 353 -7.68 24.33 13.59
CA GLU A 353 -7.80 24.80 14.97
C GLU A 353 -7.09 23.87 15.97
N VAL A 354 -7.11 22.55 15.67
CA VAL A 354 -6.42 21.59 16.51
C VAL A 354 -4.91 21.66 16.26
N ARG A 355 -4.18 21.97 17.34
CA ARG A 355 -2.73 22.05 17.33
C ARG A 355 -2.13 21.14 18.39
N GLY A 356 -0.94 20.66 18.13
CA GLY A 356 -0.12 20.00 19.14
C GLY A 356 0.38 21.00 20.19
N ASP A 357 1.30 20.54 21.01
CA ASP A 357 1.91 21.32 22.07
C ASP A 357 3.39 21.58 21.76
N GLU A 358 3.92 22.62 22.39
CA GLU A 358 5.36 22.87 22.37
C GLU A 358 5.97 22.41 23.70
N PHE A 359 7.03 21.63 23.63
CA PHE A 359 7.81 21.14 24.77
C PHE A 359 9.15 21.86 24.81
N VAL A 360 9.31 22.65 25.86
CA VAL A 360 10.54 23.39 26.14
C VAL A 360 11.42 22.54 27.05
N GLU A 361 12.51 22.01 26.53
CA GLU A 361 13.51 21.24 27.30
C GLU A 361 14.55 22.19 27.87
N VAL A 362 14.57 22.30 29.18
CA VAL A 362 15.51 23.18 29.88
C VAL A 362 16.92 22.60 29.83
N GLN A 363 17.85 23.41 29.37
CA GLN A 363 19.28 23.11 29.35
C GLN A 363 20.02 24.06 30.27
N VAL A 364 20.42 23.61 31.45
CA VAL A 364 21.16 24.45 32.40
C VAL A 364 22.58 24.67 31.90
N MET A 365 22.96 25.93 31.71
CA MET A 365 24.25 26.35 31.20
C MET A 365 25.12 26.79 32.36
N VAL A 366 26.30 26.19 32.45
CA VAL A 366 27.31 26.59 33.42
C VAL A 366 28.07 27.81 32.89
N PRO A 367 28.15 28.94 33.66
CA PRO A 367 28.86 30.11 33.22
C PRO A 367 30.37 29.86 33.08
N ARG A 368 30.99 30.52 32.13
CA ARG A 368 32.47 30.52 32.05
C ARG A 368 33.00 31.33 33.22
N VAL A 369 33.69 30.69 34.17
CA VAL A 369 34.25 31.30 35.35
C VAL A 369 35.59 31.94 35.01
N ALA A 370 35.62 33.28 34.96
CA ALA A 370 36.82 34.03 34.61
C ALA A 370 37.49 34.72 35.84
N ASP A 371 36.68 35.07 36.85
CA ASP A 371 37.15 35.85 38.00
C ASP A 371 37.15 35.06 39.30
N GLU A 372 38.02 35.48 40.25
CA GLU A 372 38.16 34.78 41.53
C GLU A 372 36.91 34.93 42.42
N ARG A 373 36.19 36.04 42.30
CA ARG A 373 34.96 36.25 43.09
C ARG A 373 33.90 35.25 42.74
N THR A 374 33.68 34.96 41.46
CA THR A 374 32.73 33.91 41.00
C THR A 374 33.17 32.54 41.51
N LYS A 375 34.47 32.22 41.52
CA LYS A 375 34.98 30.96 42.07
C LYS A 375 34.70 30.85 43.57
N GLU A 376 34.88 31.92 44.35
CA GLU A 376 34.56 31.95 45.77
C GLU A 376 33.08 31.65 46.02
N ILE A 377 32.15 32.32 45.28
CA ILE A 377 30.71 32.09 45.40
C ILE A 377 30.35 30.64 45.07
N LEU A 378 30.93 30.05 44.02
CA LEU A 378 30.70 28.68 43.65
C LEU A 378 31.26 27.68 44.72
N ARG A 379 32.40 27.99 45.35
CA ARG A 379 32.93 27.18 46.46
C ARG A 379 32.01 27.29 47.69
N GLU A 380 31.46 28.45 47.97
CA GLU A 380 30.50 28.66 49.04
C GLU A 380 29.21 27.88 48.78
N LEU A 381 28.67 27.96 47.54
CA LEU A 381 27.50 27.20 47.14
C LEU A 381 27.70 25.69 47.30
N SER A 382 28.89 25.18 46.93
CA SER A 382 29.23 23.77 47.10
C SER A 382 29.30 23.35 48.58
N ARG A 383 29.73 24.23 49.49
CA ARG A 383 29.74 23.98 50.95
C ARG A 383 28.35 23.93 51.56
N LEU A 384 27.45 24.77 51.04
CA LEU A 384 26.03 24.83 51.45
C LEU A 384 25.19 23.65 50.92
N ASN A 385 25.65 23.04 49.83
CA ASN A 385 24.99 21.89 49.19
C ASN A 385 25.96 20.69 49.08
N PRO A 386 26.25 19.99 50.16
CA PRO A 386 27.27 18.93 50.18
C PRO A 386 26.77 17.59 49.59
N GLU A 387 25.56 17.51 49.11
CA GLU A 387 24.99 16.27 48.52
C GLU A 387 25.75 15.85 47.26
N ASP A 388 26.14 14.58 47.20
CA ASP A 388 26.71 14.01 45.97
C ASP A 388 25.62 13.57 45.04
N PRO A 389 25.43 14.25 43.88
CA PRO A 389 24.36 13.93 42.90
C PRO A 389 24.54 12.54 42.25
N ARG A 390 25.69 11.87 42.48
CA ARG A 390 25.98 10.54 41.91
C ARG A 390 25.71 9.40 42.86
N LYS A 391 25.29 9.68 44.13
CA LYS A 391 25.10 8.69 45.17
C LYS A 391 24.21 7.53 44.76
N ASP A 392 23.06 7.84 44.15
CA ASP A 392 22.09 6.83 43.73
C ASP A 392 22.56 6.05 42.48
N LEU A 393 23.28 6.73 41.60
CA LEU A 393 23.87 6.09 40.40
C LEU A 393 24.94 5.04 40.81
N ILE A 394 25.81 5.43 41.73
CA ILE A 394 26.87 4.54 42.25
C ILE A 394 26.25 3.37 42.98
N ALA A 395 25.24 3.61 43.86
CA ALA A 395 24.58 2.58 44.61
C ALA A 395 23.83 1.57 43.73
N THR A 396 23.29 2.03 42.59
CA THR A 396 22.58 1.17 41.62
C THR A 396 23.55 0.42 40.72
N GLY A 397 24.63 1.08 40.25
CA GLY A 397 25.63 0.48 39.39
C GLY A 397 26.50 -0.59 40.10
N ALA A 398 26.65 -0.49 41.41
CA ALA A 398 27.35 -1.49 42.21
C ALA A 398 26.56 -2.80 42.45
N LYS A 399 25.32 -2.89 41.99
CA LYS A 399 24.47 -4.09 42.08
C LYS A 399 24.50 -4.98 40.84
N LEU A 400 25.30 -4.64 39.83
CA LEU A 400 25.56 -5.43 38.63
C LEU A 400 26.82 -6.30 38.85
#